data_33404430f1894c1145ad412b753899ee
#
_entry.id   33404430f1894c1145ad412b753899ee
#
_cell.length_a   1.000
_cell.length_b   1.000
_cell.length_c   1.000
_cell.angle_alpha   90.00
_cell.angle_beta   90.00
_cell.angle_gamma   90.00
#
_symmetry.space_group_name_H-M   'P 1'
#
loop_
_entity.id
_entity.type
_entity.pdbx_description
1 polymer ?
#
loop_
_entity_poly.entity_id
_entity_poly.type
_entity_poly.pdbx_seq_one_letter_code
_entity_poly.pdbx_strand_id
1 'polypeptide(L)'
;SCIPGMPAYNSFRGKYFGLNLPTAETGKAIHWPTALNACYKDLYLKFFNDDKQTPEGLVALQKTFSQYITEFAATQEETNKAEVNNDEVYNRSVKWGKDVAAAVWAWSETDAIGVKAHNSPYDPSHIMPTGIDKWIKTNDNGQYPAYPFGGRVRTFAISESDKLCPAPLSWSTDDRSQLYAQAMEVYALNTPKLSYEDQWIAEFWSDDLENVSFSPPPRLIAVALQFIEKQNSSLEEAIYTCAKLGMALNDAGVACWHSKYYYNFLRPEQYIKTYIDPTW
;
A
#
# COMPACT_ATOMS: atom_id res chain seq x y z
N SER A 1 2.41 6.28 -12.76
CA SER A 1 1.78 6.77 -14.00
C SER A 1 2.66 6.43 -15.17
N CYS A 2 2.17 5.58 -16.09
CA CYS A 2 2.90 5.32 -17.32
C CYS A 2 3.12 6.65 -18.04
N ILE A 3 4.34 6.88 -18.44
CA ILE A 3 4.79 8.15 -18.99
C ILE A 3 4.10 8.34 -20.35
N PRO A 4 3.30 9.41 -20.55
CA PRO A 4 2.71 9.68 -21.84
C PRO A 4 3.81 9.90 -22.88
N GLY A 5 3.79 9.09 -23.94
CA GLY A 5 4.75 9.19 -25.04
C GLY A 5 5.77 8.05 -25.10
N MET A 6 5.79 7.12 -24.16
CA MET A 6 6.49 5.85 -24.34
C MET A 6 5.70 4.95 -25.29
N PRO A 7 6.32 4.41 -26.36
CA PRO A 7 5.57 3.83 -27.48
C PRO A 7 4.94 2.46 -27.21
N ALA A 8 5.47 1.67 -26.26
CA ALA A 8 5.03 0.29 -26.04
C ALA A 8 3.77 0.15 -25.19
N TYR A 9 3.45 1.13 -24.33
CA TYR A 9 2.33 1.04 -23.39
C TYR A 9 1.42 2.26 -23.43
N ASN A 10 0.12 2.00 -23.29
CA ASN A 10 -0.86 3.07 -23.24
C ASN A 10 -0.76 3.88 -21.95
N SER A 11 -0.71 5.19 -22.08
CA SER A 11 -0.80 6.13 -20.95
C SER A 11 -2.13 5.95 -20.19
N PHE A 12 -2.11 6.21 -18.88
CA PHE A 12 -3.34 6.32 -18.07
C PHE A 12 -4.09 7.65 -18.28
N ARG A 13 -3.59 8.52 -19.14
CA ARG A 13 -4.26 9.77 -19.49
C ARG A 13 -5.66 9.51 -20.05
N GLY A 14 -6.66 10.19 -19.48
CA GLY A 14 -8.06 10.05 -19.88
C GLY A 14 -8.73 8.74 -19.44
N LYS A 15 -8.03 7.86 -18.71
CA LYS A 15 -8.60 6.60 -18.19
C LYS A 15 -9.31 6.78 -16.85
N TYR A 16 -8.93 7.78 -16.08
CA TYR A 16 -9.55 8.08 -14.79
C TYR A 16 -10.21 9.43 -14.80
N PHE A 17 -11.47 9.47 -14.40
CA PHE A 17 -12.24 10.71 -14.34
C PHE A 17 -11.55 11.75 -13.46
N GLY A 18 -11.39 12.95 -13.96
CA GLY A 18 -10.77 14.07 -13.23
C GLY A 18 -9.24 14.04 -13.19
N LEU A 19 -8.57 12.97 -13.65
CA LEU A 19 -7.12 12.92 -13.76
C LEU A 19 -6.64 13.60 -15.05
N ASN A 20 -6.15 14.82 -14.93
CA ASN A 20 -5.66 15.62 -16.06
C ASN A 20 -4.13 15.61 -16.12
N LEU A 21 -3.54 14.58 -16.69
CA LEU A 21 -2.10 14.49 -16.87
C LEU A 21 -1.61 15.45 -17.95
N PRO A 22 -0.46 16.13 -17.77
CA PRO A 22 0.12 17.03 -18.76
C PRO A 22 0.52 16.25 -20.01
N THR A 23 0.60 16.93 -21.14
CA THR A 23 1.09 16.38 -22.43
C THR A 23 2.53 16.81 -22.61
N ALA A 24 3.39 15.88 -23.01
CA ALA A 24 4.72 16.24 -23.49
C ALA A 24 4.62 17.08 -24.76
N GLU A 25 5.52 18.09 -24.90
CA GLU A 25 5.57 18.91 -26.09
C GLU A 25 5.94 18.06 -27.32
N THR A 26 5.11 18.17 -28.36
CA THR A 26 5.33 17.42 -29.60
C THR A 26 6.66 17.79 -30.24
N GLY A 27 7.46 16.79 -30.63
CA GLY A 27 8.78 16.99 -31.27
C GLY A 27 9.88 17.45 -30.33
N LYS A 28 9.63 17.54 -29.03
CA LYS A 28 10.65 17.88 -28.04
C LYS A 28 11.07 16.63 -27.26
N ALA A 29 12.39 16.39 -27.20
CA ALA A 29 12.93 15.25 -26.46
C ALA A 29 12.69 15.40 -24.95
N ILE A 30 12.33 14.28 -24.31
CA ILE A 30 12.23 14.12 -22.85
C ILE A 30 13.20 13.01 -22.44
N HIS A 31 14.02 13.26 -21.43
CA HIS A 31 14.81 12.22 -20.75
C HIS A 31 13.96 11.62 -19.63
N TRP A 32 13.49 10.42 -19.86
CA TRP A 32 12.51 9.76 -18.98
C TRP A 32 13.03 9.49 -17.57
N PRO A 33 14.29 9.04 -17.36
CA PRO A 33 14.85 8.89 -16.01
C PRO A 33 14.85 10.21 -15.23
N THR A 34 15.20 11.34 -15.86
CA THR A 34 15.14 12.67 -15.23
C THR A 34 13.71 13.04 -14.83
N ALA A 35 12.75 12.83 -15.74
CA ALA A 35 11.34 13.13 -15.46
C ALA A 35 10.78 12.27 -14.33
N LEU A 36 11.15 10.99 -14.32
CA LEU A 36 10.74 10.05 -13.27
C LEU A 36 11.31 10.46 -11.91
N ASN A 37 12.60 10.73 -11.83
CA ASN A 37 13.25 11.17 -10.60
C ASN A 37 12.62 12.45 -10.03
N ALA A 38 12.36 13.44 -10.87
CA ALA A 38 11.71 14.67 -10.46
C ALA A 38 10.27 14.44 -9.96
N CYS A 39 9.53 13.57 -10.63
CA CYS A 39 8.17 13.21 -10.24
C CYS A 39 8.11 12.50 -8.87
N TYR A 40 8.94 11.47 -8.68
CA TYR A 40 8.99 10.73 -7.42
C TYR A 40 9.52 11.57 -6.27
N LYS A 41 10.56 12.38 -6.49
CA LYS A 41 11.05 13.32 -5.47
C LYS A 41 9.92 14.20 -4.93
N ASP A 42 9.18 14.86 -5.81
CA ASP A 42 8.09 15.75 -5.42
C ASP A 42 6.95 15.00 -4.69
N LEU A 43 6.58 13.80 -5.15
CA LEU A 43 5.54 13.00 -4.51
C LEU A 43 5.98 12.47 -3.15
N TYR A 44 7.18 11.92 -3.04
CA TYR A 44 7.68 11.38 -1.77
C TYR A 44 7.86 12.47 -0.71
N LEU A 45 8.33 13.67 -1.08
CA LEU A 45 8.39 14.80 -0.18
C LEU A 45 7.00 15.26 0.31
N LYS A 46 5.94 15.05 -0.48
CA LYS A 46 4.57 15.32 -0.05
C LYS A 46 4.03 14.25 0.90
N PHE A 47 4.34 12.97 0.66
CA PHE A 47 3.89 11.87 1.50
C PHE A 47 4.66 11.77 2.82
N PHE A 48 5.96 12.07 2.83
CA PHE A 48 6.88 11.83 3.94
C PHE A 48 7.54 13.12 4.43
N ASN A 49 6.80 14.22 4.47
CA ASN A 49 7.30 15.51 4.96
C ASN A 49 7.18 15.67 6.49
N ASP A 50 6.55 14.73 7.18
CA ASP A 50 6.39 14.77 8.63
C ASP A 50 7.55 14.05 9.32
N ASP A 51 8.49 14.83 9.85
CA ASP A 51 9.66 14.31 10.57
C ASP A 51 9.28 13.53 11.85
N LYS A 52 8.05 13.65 12.34
CA LYS A 52 7.55 12.90 13.51
C LYS A 52 7.36 11.41 13.22
N GLN A 53 7.29 11.04 11.94
CA GLN A 53 7.14 9.65 11.52
C GLN A 53 8.48 9.04 11.03
N THR A 54 9.59 9.69 11.28
CA THR A 54 10.90 9.20 10.86
C THR A 54 11.22 7.88 11.57
N PRO A 55 11.45 6.77 10.84
CA PRO A 55 11.78 5.48 11.44
C PRO A 55 13.06 5.55 12.28
N GLU A 56 13.12 4.76 13.33
CA GLU A 56 14.29 4.68 14.21
C GLU A 56 15.61 4.44 13.46
N GLY A 57 15.58 3.62 12.39
CA GLY A 57 16.75 3.37 11.55
C GLY A 57 17.29 4.63 10.87
N LEU A 58 16.43 5.56 10.45
CA LEU A 58 16.86 6.85 9.89
C LEU A 58 17.27 7.83 10.99
N VAL A 59 16.63 7.78 12.15
CA VAL A 59 17.05 8.55 13.32
C VAL A 59 18.46 8.13 13.74
N ALA A 60 18.75 6.84 13.77
CA ALA A 60 20.09 6.31 14.05
C ALA A 60 21.15 6.80 13.02
N LEU A 61 20.74 7.05 11.78
CA LEU A 61 21.59 7.66 10.74
C LEU A 61 21.60 9.19 10.81
N GLN A 62 20.95 9.81 11.80
CA GLN A 62 20.78 11.25 11.94
C GLN A 62 20.15 11.92 10.71
N LYS A 63 19.22 11.23 10.05
CA LYS A 63 18.53 11.71 8.84
C LYS A 63 17.03 11.67 9.01
N THR A 64 16.35 12.68 8.48
CA THR A 64 14.90 12.65 8.28
C THR A 64 14.55 11.99 6.94
N PHE A 65 13.29 11.58 6.76
CA PHE A 65 12.82 11.10 5.46
C PHE A 65 13.06 12.13 4.33
N SER A 66 12.76 13.38 4.59
CA SER A 66 12.96 14.46 3.59
C SER A 66 14.42 14.61 3.19
N GLN A 67 15.34 14.50 4.15
CA GLN A 67 16.78 14.51 3.86
C GLN A 67 17.20 13.31 3.01
N TYR A 68 16.76 12.10 3.40
CA TYR A 68 17.08 10.88 2.67
C TYR A 68 16.57 10.92 1.23
N ILE A 69 15.30 11.31 1.03
CA ILE A 69 14.70 11.46 -0.31
C ILE A 69 15.45 12.48 -1.14
N THR A 70 15.81 13.61 -0.54
CA THR A 70 16.54 14.69 -1.24
C THR A 70 17.92 14.26 -1.68
N GLU A 71 18.68 13.60 -0.81
CA GLU A 71 20.03 13.09 -1.12
C GLU A 71 20.00 12.00 -2.18
N PHE A 72 19.06 11.03 -2.05
CA PHE A 72 18.89 9.98 -3.04
C PHE A 72 18.56 10.58 -4.43
N ALA A 73 17.60 11.51 -4.46
CA ALA A 73 17.22 12.16 -5.70
C ALA A 73 18.39 12.98 -6.31
N ALA A 74 19.20 13.65 -5.48
CA ALA A 74 20.35 14.41 -5.94
C ALA A 74 21.41 13.53 -6.64
N THR A 75 21.66 12.32 -6.09
CA THR A 75 22.57 11.36 -6.75
C THR A 75 22.05 10.96 -8.14
N GLN A 76 20.74 10.75 -8.27
CA GLN A 76 20.13 10.46 -9.57
C GLN A 76 20.15 11.68 -10.51
N GLU A 77 20.00 12.89 -9.97
CA GLU A 77 20.08 14.15 -10.74
C GLU A 77 21.46 14.32 -11.40
N GLU A 78 22.54 14.05 -10.67
CA GLU A 78 23.90 14.12 -11.19
C GLU A 78 24.12 13.14 -12.35
N THR A 79 23.73 11.89 -12.16
CA THR A 79 23.82 10.85 -13.18
C THR A 79 23.03 11.22 -14.43
N ASN A 80 21.76 11.57 -14.26
CA ASN A 80 20.86 11.91 -15.35
C ASN A 80 21.31 13.16 -16.11
N LYS A 81 21.90 14.16 -15.42
CA LYS A 81 22.42 15.36 -16.05
C LYS A 81 23.63 15.07 -16.93
N ALA A 82 24.51 14.18 -16.46
CA ALA A 82 25.65 13.72 -17.22
C ALA A 82 25.23 12.94 -18.49
N GLU A 83 24.25 12.06 -18.37
CA GLU A 83 23.71 11.27 -19.49
C GLU A 83 23.04 12.14 -20.55
N VAL A 84 22.21 13.10 -20.13
CA VAL A 84 21.49 13.99 -21.04
C VAL A 84 22.44 14.92 -21.80
N ASN A 85 23.46 15.43 -21.14
CA ASN A 85 24.45 16.41 -21.66
C ASN A 85 23.81 17.53 -22.51
N ASN A 86 22.60 17.98 -22.11
CA ASN A 86 21.84 19.04 -22.75
C ASN A 86 20.89 19.67 -21.74
N ASP A 87 21.21 20.89 -21.29
CA ASP A 87 20.46 21.58 -20.24
C ASP A 87 19.00 21.86 -20.62
N GLU A 88 18.70 22.12 -21.90
CA GLU A 88 17.30 22.36 -22.33
C GLU A 88 16.44 21.10 -22.18
N VAL A 89 16.97 19.96 -22.64
CA VAL A 89 16.31 18.66 -22.50
C VAL A 89 16.16 18.29 -21.02
N TYR A 90 17.23 18.47 -20.24
CA TYR A 90 17.21 18.19 -18.80
C TYR A 90 16.14 19.01 -18.08
N ASN A 91 16.15 20.33 -18.23
CA ASN A 91 15.21 21.23 -17.54
C ASN A 91 13.75 20.97 -17.97
N ARG A 92 13.52 20.71 -19.25
CA ARG A 92 12.19 20.34 -19.76
C ARG A 92 11.71 19.02 -19.14
N SER A 93 12.60 18.03 -18.99
CA SER A 93 12.28 16.74 -18.37
C SER A 93 11.95 16.89 -16.89
N VAL A 94 12.72 17.67 -16.14
CA VAL A 94 12.44 18.01 -14.73
C VAL A 94 11.07 18.68 -14.61
N LYS A 95 10.83 19.70 -15.43
CA LYS A 95 9.55 20.43 -15.42
C LYS A 95 8.38 19.48 -15.68
N TRP A 96 8.49 18.63 -16.69
CA TRP A 96 7.43 17.69 -17.04
C TRP A 96 7.16 16.68 -15.92
N GLY A 97 8.21 16.14 -15.27
CA GLY A 97 8.07 15.25 -14.12
C GLY A 97 7.32 15.89 -12.95
N LYS A 98 7.66 17.16 -12.63
CA LYS A 98 6.96 17.95 -11.60
C LYS A 98 5.51 18.23 -11.95
N ASP A 99 5.22 18.57 -13.20
CA ASP A 99 3.85 18.81 -13.67
C ASP A 99 2.99 17.54 -13.54
N VAL A 100 3.56 16.36 -13.82
CA VAL A 100 2.89 15.06 -13.61
C VAL A 100 2.64 14.82 -12.12
N ALA A 101 3.63 15.04 -11.26
CA ALA A 101 3.49 14.91 -9.82
C ALA A 101 2.38 15.81 -9.26
N ALA A 102 2.37 17.06 -9.68
CA ALA A 102 1.34 18.02 -9.28
C ALA A 102 -0.07 17.60 -9.72
N ALA A 103 -0.22 17.10 -10.97
CA ALA A 103 -1.50 16.62 -11.48
C ALA A 103 -2.03 15.39 -10.72
N VAL A 104 -1.14 14.42 -10.44
CA VAL A 104 -1.50 13.21 -9.67
C VAL A 104 -1.86 13.57 -8.24
N TRP A 105 -1.08 14.45 -7.60
CA TRP A 105 -1.35 14.91 -6.24
C TRP A 105 -2.69 15.62 -6.16
N ALA A 106 -2.94 16.61 -7.02
CA ALA A 106 -4.20 17.33 -7.06
C ALA A 106 -5.40 16.39 -7.29
N TRP A 107 -5.23 15.37 -8.12
CA TRP A 107 -6.26 14.36 -8.33
C TRP A 107 -6.47 13.49 -7.08
N SER A 108 -5.42 13.12 -6.36
CA SER A 108 -5.55 12.35 -5.11
C SER A 108 -6.34 13.12 -4.05
N GLU A 109 -6.16 14.43 -3.95
CA GLU A 109 -6.87 15.30 -3.01
C GLU A 109 -8.38 15.44 -3.32
N THR A 110 -8.82 15.07 -4.52
CA THR A 110 -10.26 15.00 -4.84
C THR A 110 -10.96 13.80 -4.20
N ASP A 111 -10.22 12.85 -3.64
CA ASP A 111 -10.74 11.79 -2.77
C ASP A 111 -10.66 12.20 -1.30
N ALA A 112 -11.66 12.95 -0.83
CA ALA A 112 -11.69 13.44 0.53
C ALA A 112 -11.65 12.31 1.59
N ILE A 113 -12.17 11.13 1.26
CA ILE A 113 -12.14 9.96 2.16
C ILE A 113 -10.74 9.35 2.16
N GLY A 114 -10.06 9.26 1.02
CA GLY A 114 -8.68 8.80 0.92
C GLY A 114 -7.72 9.70 1.70
N VAL A 115 -7.86 11.00 1.54
CA VAL A 115 -7.08 11.99 2.32
C VAL A 115 -7.35 11.84 3.82
N LYS A 116 -8.60 11.69 4.24
CA LYS A 116 -8.95 11.45 5.65
C LYS A 116 -8.37 10.14 6.16
N ALA A 117 -8.48 9.06 5.41
CA ALA A 117 -7.96 7.74 5.79
C ALA A 117 -6.44 7.77 5.99
N HIS A 118 -5.72 8.51 5.14
CA HIS A 118 -4.28 8.69 5.26
C HIS A 118 -3.89 9.51 6.49
N ASN A 119 -4.55 10.66 6.71
CA ASN A 119 -4.20 11.60 7.77
C ASN A 119 -4.73 11.19 9.16
N SER A 120 -5.74 10.33 9.22
CA SER A 120 -6.38 9.89 10.46
C SER A 120 -6.60 8.37 10.46
N PRO A 121 -5.51 7.57 10.50
CA PRO A 121 -5.63 6.11 10.45
C PRO A 121 -6.39 5.52 11.63
N TYR A 122 -6.49 6.22 12.77
CA TYR A 122 -7.20 5.81 13.98
C TYR A 122 -8.31 6.81 14.31
N ASP A 123 -9.33 6.90 13.44
CA ASP A 123 -10.40 7.90 13.57
C ASP A 123 -11.42 7.51 14.64
N PRO A 124 -11.53 8.31 15.73
CA PRO A 124 -12.45 8.04 16.83
C PRO A 124 -13.94 8.23 16.46
N SER A 125 -14.24 8.82 15.32
CA SER A 125 -15.63 8.97 14.87
C SER A 125 -16.27 7.66 14.39
N HIS A 126 -15.45 6.61 14.20
CA HIS A 126 -15.95 5.30 13.86
C HIS A 126 -16.51 4.59 15.10
N ILE A 127 -17.79 4.26 15.05
CA ILE A 127 -18.47 3.52 16.12
C ILE A 127 -18.44 2.04 15.77
N MET A 128 -17.77 1.26 16.62
CA MET A 128 -17.71 -0.20 16.45
C MET A 128 -19.07 -0.86 16.74
N PRO A 129 -19.55 -1.75 15.86
CA PRO A 129 -20.72 -2.55 16.17
C PRO A 129 -20.42 -3.48 17.34
N THR A 130 -21.44 -3.73 18.17
CA THR A 130 -21.37 -4.64 19.32
C THR A 130 -22.19 -5.90 19.03
N GLY A 131 -21.74 -7.04 19.54
CA GLY A 131 -22.40 -8.33 19.38
C GLY A 131 -21.47 -9.47 19.74
N ILE A 132 -22.08 -10.66 19.96
CA ILE A 132 -21.35 -11.87 20.35
C ILE A 132 -20.39 -12.35 19.23
N ASP A 133 -20.72 -12.05 17.99
CA ASP A 133 -19.99 -12.39 16.78
C ASP A 133 -19.10 -11.25 16.29
N LYS A 134 -19.06 -10.13 17.02
CA LYS A 134 -18.35 -8.91 16.59
C LYS A 134 -16.94 -8.83 17.18
N TRP A 135 -16.04 -8.29 16.37
CA TRP A 135 -14.68 -8.01 16.79
C TRP A 135 -14.69 -7.07 18.03
N ILE A 136 -13.89 -7.43 19.00
CA ILE A 136 -13.62 -6.61 20.17
C ILE A 136 -12.14 -6.25 20.21
N LYS A 137 -11.83 -5.13 20.82
CA LYS A 137 -10.45 -4.67 21.00
C LYS A 137 -9.67 -5.65 21.86
N THR A 138 -8.48 -6.06 21.41
CA THR A 138 -7.65 -7.08 22.06
C THR A 138 -6.62 -6.51 23.04
N ASN A 139 -6.32 -5.23 22.96
CA ASN A 139 -5.31 -4.57 23.81
C ASN A 139 -5.81 -3.21 24.28
N ASP A 140 -5.37 -2.80 25.47
CA ASP A 140 -5.75 -1.55 26.12
C ASP A 140 -4.83 -0.36 25.80
N ASN A 141 -4.10 -0.41 24.68
CA ASN A 141 -3.18 0.66 24.28
C ASN A 141 -3.85 1.98 23.84
N GLY A 142 -5.16 2.14 24.05
CA GLY A 142 -5.90 3.35 23.72
C GLY A 142 -6.21 3.54 22.22
N GLN A 143 -5.64 2.72 21.33
CA GLN A 143 -5.81 2.88 19.91
C GLN A 143 -7.21 2.49 19.44
N TYR A 144 -7.73 3.25 18.49
CA TYR A 144 -8.93 2.92 17.74
C TYR A 144 -8.62 1.88 16.65
N PRO A 145 -9.66 1.23 16.09
CA PRO A 145 -9.46 0.34 14.94
C PRO A 145 -8.79 1.08 13.78
N ALA A 146 -7.82 0.42 13.13
CA ALA A 146 -7.03 1.04 12.07
C ALA A 146 -7.83 1.19 10.76
N TYR A 147 -7.74 2.35 10.16
CA TYR A 147 -8.31 2.69 8.84
C TYR A 147 -9.80 2.39 8.69
N PRO A 148 -10.68 2.84 9.61
CA PRO A 148 -12.12 2.50 9.57
C PRO A 148 -12.84 2.98 8.31
N PHE A 149 -12.28 3.97 7.62
CA PHE A 149 -12.80 4.48 6.35
C PHE A 149 -12.04 3.98 5.11
N GLY A 150 -11.02 3.12 5.28
CA GLY A 150 -10.20 2.62 4.18
C GLY A 150 -11.00 1.93 3.07
N GLY A 151 -12.07 1.24 3.41
CA GLY A 151 -12.97 0.61 2.43
C GLY A 151 -13.80 1.58 1.56
N ARG A 152 -13.73 2.89 1.81
CA ARG A 152 -14.42 3.93 1.02
C ARG A 152 -13.48 4.73 0.12
N VAL A 153 -12.20 4.44 0.17
CA VAL A 153 -11.18 5.07 -0.68
C VAL A 153 -11.47 4.73 -2.15
N ARG A 154 -11.13 5.66 -3.03
CA ARG A 154 -11.28 5.48 -4.49
C ARG A 154 -10.51 4.26 -4.98
N THR A 155 -11.16 3.48 -5.81
CA THR A 155 -10.58 2.32 -6.50
C THR A 155 -10.19 2.66 -7.94
N PHE A 156 -9.34 1.85 -8.54
CA PHE A 156 -8.85 2.01 -9.91
C PHE A 156 -9.53 1.09 -10.89
N ALA A 157 -9.73 -0.18 -10.54
CA ALA A 157 -10.23 -1.21 -11.45
C ALA A 157 -11.49 -1.91 -10.95
N ILE A 158 -11.66 -2.06 -9.63
CA ILE A 158 -12.84 -2.71 -9.06
C ILE A 158 -14.00 -1.73 -8.88
N SER A 159 -15.21 -2.23 -9.03
CA SER A 159 -16.45 -1.48 -8.79
C SER A 159 -16.88 -1.53 -7.33
N GLU A 160 -17.88 -0.74 -6.94
CA GLU A 160 -18.44 -0.79 -5.56
C GLU A 160 -18.99 -2.18 -5.20
N SER A 161 -19.57 -2.91 -6.18
CA SER A 161 -20.08 -4.27 -5.97
C SER A 161 -18.96 -5.31 -5.75
N ASP A 162 -17.75 -5.03 -6.20
CA ASP A 162 -16.63 -5.96 -6.10
C ASP A 162 -15.86 -5.83 -4.77
N LYS A 163 -16.14 -4.78 -3.99
CA LYS A 163 -15.45 -4.52 -2.73
C LYS A 163 -15.83 -5.50 -1.61
N LEU A 164 -17.01 -6.09 -1.69
CA LEU A 164 -17.51 -6.98 -0.63
C LEU A 164 -17.19 -8.44 -0.95
N CYS A 165 -16.43 -9.08 -0.07
CA CYS A 165 -16.18 -10.51 -0.16
C CYS A 165 -17.42 -11.33 0.27
N PRO A 166 -17.49 -12.64 -0.05
CA PRO A 166 -18.52 -13.53 0.49
C PRO A 166 -18.62 -13.45 2.00
N ALA A 167 -19.82 -13.69 2.51
CA ALA A 167 -20.08 -13.65 3.95
C ALA A 167 -19.19 -14.65 4.71
N PRO A 168 -18.76 -14.33 5.94
CA PRO A 168 -18.10 -15.28 6.81
C PRO A 168 -19.04 -16.44 7.15
N LEU A 169 -18.51 -17.51 7.72
CA LEU A 169 -19.31 -18.61 8.24
C LEU A 169 -20.34 -18.10 9.26
N SER A 170 -21.49 -18.75 9.29
CA SER A 170 -22.51 -18.44 10.27
C SER A 170 -21.95 -18.58 11.69
N TRP A 171 -22.24 -17.61 12.53
CA TRP A 171 -21.88 -17.66 13.94
C TRP A 171 -22.45 -18.90 14.63
N SER A 172 -21.60 -19.60 15.36
CA SER A 172 -22.00 -20.76 16.16
C SER A 172 -20.95 -21.08 17.21
N THR A 173 -21.38 -21.57 18.37
CA THR A 173 -20.54 -22.16 19.41
C THR A 173 -20.72 -23.68 19.49
N ASP A 174 -21.54 -24.29 18.60
CA ASP A 174 -21.72 -25.73 18.50
C ASP A 174 -20.41 -26.38 18.01
N ASP A 175 -19.92 -27.38 18.73
CA ASP A 175 -18.68 -28.09 18.44
C ASP A 175 -18.70 -28.88 17.10
N ARG A 176 -19.89 -29.05 16.51
CA ARG A 176 -20.08 -29.63 15.18
C ARG A 176 -20.19 -28.59 14.06
N SER A 177 -20.10 -27.31 14.38
CA SER A 177 -20.19 -26.25 13.37
C SER A 177 -18.88 -26.11 12.58
N GLN A 178 -19.00 -25.61 11.35
CA GLN A 178 -17.80 -25.28 10.53
C GLN A 178 -16.94 -24.20 11.18
N LEU A 179 -17.54 -23.21 11.83
CA LEU A 179 -16.80 -22.15 12.50
C LEU A 179 -15.95 -22.71 13.66
N TYR A 180 -16.53 -23.60 14.47
CA TYR A 180 -15.81 -24.28 15.54
C TYR A 180 -14.66 -25.14 14.98
N ALA A 181 -14.91 -25.90 13.92
CA ALA A 181 -13.88 -26.72 13.27
C ALA A 181 -12.70 -25.89 12.75
N GLN A 182 -12.96 -24.71 12.13
CA GLN A 182 -11.88 -23.80 11.71
C GLN A 182 -11.12 -23.19 12.89
N ALA A 183 -11.83 -22.84 13.96
CA ALA A 183 -11.16 -22.35 15.17
C ALA A 183 -10.28 -23.43 15.82
N MET A 184 -10.75 -24.70 15.82
CA MET A 184 -9.98 -25.84 16.32
C MET A 184 -8.74 -26.15 15.47
N GLU A 185 -8.79 -25.93 14.15
CA GLU A 185 -7.63 -26.05 13.28
C GLU A 185 -6.53 -25.04 13.71
N VAL A 186 -6.90 -23.78 13.92
CA VAL A 186 -5.96 -22.75 14.41
C VAL A 186 -5.45 -23.09 15.82
N TYR A 187 -6.36 -23.51 16.71
CA TYR A 187 -5.99 -23.91 18.07
C TYR A 187 -4.98 -25.06 18.10
N ALA A 188 -5.19 -26.10 17.28
CA ALA A 188 -4.35 -27.29 17.23
C ALA A 188 -2.94 -27.00 16.68
N LEU A 189 -2.77 -25.98 15.84
CA LEU A 189 -1.49 -25.58 15.30
C LEU A 189 -0.63 -24.77 16.31
N ASN A 190 -1.22 -24.24 17.35
CA ASN A 190 -0.47 -23.55 18.41
C ASN A 190 0.09 -24.54 19.45
N THR A 191 0.98 -25.42 19.01
CA THR A 191 1.60 -26.43 19.87
C THR A 191 3.13 -26.41 19.75
N PRO A 192 3.88 -26.85 20.80
CA PRO A 192 5.32 -27.01 20.72
C PRO A 192 5.79 -28.07 19.69
N LYS A 193 4.85 -28.80 19.08
CA LYS A 193 5.10 -29.88 18.13
C LYS A 193 4.75 -29.51 16.68
N LEU A 194 4.72 -28.21 16.37
CA LEU A 194 4.57 -27.77 14.98
C LEU A 194 5.60 -28.43 14.09
N SER A 195 5.17 -28.89 12.92
CA SER A 195 6.11 -29.34 11.90
C SER A 195 6.99 -28.18 11.44
N TYR A 196 8.17 -28.49 10.93
CA TYR A 196 9.05 -27.48 10.32
C TYR A 196 8.33 -26.72 9.19
N GLU A 197 7.52 -27.42 8.41
CA GLU A 197 6.73 -26.84 7.32
C GLU A 197 5.70 -25.83 7.82
N ASP A 198 4.96 -26.16 8.88
CA ASP A 198 3.97 -25.25 9.46
C ASP A 198 4.62 -23.99 10.05
N GLN A 199 5.77 -24.15 10.72
CA GLN A 199 6.55 -23.01 11.21
C GLN A 199 7.02 -22.12 10.06
N TRP A 200 7.54 -22.71 9.00
CA TRP A 200 8.04 -21.98 7.85
C TRP A 200 6.91 -21.24 7.11
N ILE A 201 5.72 -21.85 6.98
CA ILE A 201 4.54 -21.21 6.42
C ILE A 201 4.16 -19.99 7.26
N ALA A 202 4.11 -20.14 8.58
CA ALA A 202 3.78 -19.05 9.49
C ALA A 202 4.79 -17.89 9.38
N GLU A 203 6.09 -18.18 9.39
CA GLU A 203 7.16 -17.19 9.24
C GLU A 203 7.11 -16.50 7.87
N PHE A 204 6.88 -17.27 6.80
CA PHE A 204 6.76 -16.74 5.44
C PHE A 204 5.63 -15.73 5.31
N TRP A 205 4.49 -15.94 5.96
CA TRP A 205 3.34 -15.06 5.91
C TRP A 205 3.31 -14.00 7.03
N SER A 206 4.27 -14.04 7.96
CA SER A 206 4.45 -13.01 8.99
C SER A 206 5.09 -11.75 8.41
N ASP A 207 4.29 -10.90 7.83
CA ASP A 207 4.73 -9.70 7.13
C ASP A 207 4.29 -8.38 7.79
N ASP A 208 4.02 -8.41 9.08
CA ASP A 208 3.63 -7.23 9.88
C ASP A 208 4.33 -7.21 11.24
N LEU A 209 5.56 -7.72 11.28
CA LEU A 209 6.38 -7.70 12.49
C LEU A 209 7.21 -6.41 12.52
N GLU A 210 6.93 -5.56 13.48
CA GLU A 210 7.61 -4.28 13.65
C GLU A 210 9.13 -4.47 13.70
N ASN A 211 9.86 -3.69 12.90
CA ASN A 211 11.33 -3.72 12.76
C ASN A 211 11.93 -5.06 12.24
N VAL A 212 11.11 -6.03 11.85
CA VAL A 212 11.58 -7.35 11.39
C VAL A 212 11.21 -7.62 9.95
N SER A 213 9.98 -7.34 9.55
CA SER A 213 9.49 -7.65 8.21
C SER A 213 8.80 -6.46 7.54
N PHE A 214 8.65 -6.54 6.23
CA PHE A 214 7.80 -5.61 5.50
C PHE A 214 6.33 -5.83 5.88
N SER A 215 5.55 -4.75 5.91
CA SER A 215 4.09 -4.90 5.82
C SER A 215 3.67 -5.43 4.43
N PRO A 216 2.43 -5.96 4.25
CA PRO A 216 2.02 -6.62 3.01
C PRO A 216 2.28 -5.84 1.72
N PRO A 217 1.92 -4.54 1.59
CA PRO A 217 2.17 -3.82 0.34
C PRO A 217 3.66 -3.66 -0.01
N PRO A 218 4.56 -3.23 0.88
CA PRO A 218 5.99 -3.15 0.61
C PRO A 218 6.62 -4.50 0.26
N ARG A 219 6.15 -5.60 0.84
CA ARG A 219 6.62 -6.94 0.49
C ARG A 219 6.34 -7.28 -0.98
N LEU A 220 5.13 -7.01 -1.45
CA LEU A 220 4.77 -7.26 -2.85
C LEU A 220 5.52 -6.33 -3.81
N ILE A 221 5.80 -5.09 -3.39
CA ILE A 221 6.67 -4.17 -4.15
C ILE A 221 8.09 -4.76 -4.25
N ALA A 222 8.66 -5.25 -3.14
CA ALA A 222 9.98 -5.87 -3.13
C ALA A 222 10.06 -7.09 -4.06
N VAL A 223 9.03 -7.94 -4.08
CA VAL A 223 8.93 -9.09 -5.01
C VAL A 223 8.89 -8.60 -6.46
N ALA A 224 8.11 -7.56 -6.76
CA ALA A 224 8.05 -7.02 -8.12
C ALA A 224 9.39 -6.43 -8.57
N LEU A 225 10.12 -5.75 -7.68
CA LEU A 225 11.46 -5.23 -7.99
C LEU A 225 12.44 -6.36 -8.32
N GLN A 226 12.45 -7.44 -7.56
CA GLN A 226 13.27 -8.63 -7.85
C GLN A 226 12.91 -9.26 -9.20
N PHE A 227 11.61 -9.31 -9.53
CA PHE A 227 11.15 -9.80 -10.82
C PHE A 227 11.63 -8.91 -11.98
N ILE A 228 11.49 -7.58 -11.84
CA ILE A 228 11.95 -6.58 -12.81
C ILE A 228 13.46 -6.73 -13.07
N GLU A 229 14.24 -6.86 -12.00
CA GLU A 229 15.69 -7.07 -12.08
C GLU A 229 16.02 -8.41 -12.78
N LYS A 230 15.42 -9.51 -12.35
CA LYS A 230 15.65 -10.85 -12.91
C LYS A 230 15.31 -10.96 -14.39
N GLN A 231 14.27 -10.24 -14.83
CA GLN A 231 13.85 -10.20 -16.23
C GLN A 231 14.65 -9.18 -17.07
N ASN A 232 15.53 -8.42 -16.44
CA ASN A 232 16.24 -7.32 -17.07
C ASN A 232 15.29 -6.38 -17.83
N SER A 233 14.19 -6.03 -17.19
CA SER A 233 13.10 -5.23 -17.78
C SER A 233 13.57 -3.85 -18.18
N SER A 234 13.06 -3.34 -19.28
CA SER A 234 13.26 -1.94 -19.66
C SER A 234 12.63 -1.00 -18.61
N LEU A 235 13.06 0.26 -18.58
CA LEU A 235 12.47 1.28 -17.71
C LEU A 235 10.96 1.39 -17.91
N GLU A 236 10.48 1.31 -19.16
CA GLU A 236 9.06 1.39 -19.51
C GLU A 236 8.28 0.23 -18.91
N GLU A 237 8.77 -1.01 -19.05
CA GLU A 237 8.16 -2.21 -18.48
C GLU A 237 8.14 -2.16 -16.96
N ALA A 238 9.24 -1.72 -16.35
CA ALA A 238 9.35 -1.57 -14.91
C ALA A 238 8.31 -0.58 -14.35
N ILE A 239 8.20 0.60 -14.96
CA ILE A 239 7.24 1.63 -14.56
C ILE A 239 5.80 1.15 -14.74
N TYR A 240 5.50 0.48 -15.85
CA TYR A 240 4.17 -0.06 -16.12
C TYR A 240 3.78 -1.14 -15.11
N THR A 241 4.71 -2.04 -14.80
CA THR A 241 4.53 -3.08 -13.78
C THR A 241 4.29 -2.48 -12.41
N CYS A 242 5.11 -1.52 -11.98
CA CYS A 242 4.95 -0.83 -10.70
C CYS A 242 3.62 -0.06 -10.61
N ALA A 243 3.21 0.60 -11.70
CA ALA A 243 1.94 1.33 -11.73
C ALA A 243 0.74 0.38 -11.58
N LYS A 244 0.72 -0.72 -12.32
CA LYS A 244 -0.34 -1.73 -12.19
C LYS A 244 -0.36 -2.39 -10.82
N LEU A 245 0.80 -2.73 -10.29
CA LEU A 245 0.91 -3.28 -8.95
C LEU A 245 0.37 -2.31 -7.90
N GLY A 246 0.74 -1.03 -7.96
CA GLY A 246 0.25 -0.03 -7.02
C GLY A 246 -1.28 0.12 -7.07
N MET A 247 -1.88 0.10 -8.26
CA MET A 247 -3.33 0.12 -8.43
C MET A 247 -3.99 -1.13 -7.85
N ALA A 248 -3.44 -2.31 -8.11
CA ALA A 248 -3.95 -3.57 -7.59
C ALA A 248 -3.85 -3.65 -6.05
N LEU A 249 -2.74 -3.18 -5.47
CA LEU A 249 -2.55 -3.10 -4.03
C LEU A 249 -3.56 -2.15 -3.37
N ASN A 250 -3.81 -0.99 -4.00
CA ASN A 250 -4.85 -0.08 -3.52
C ASN A 250 -6.22 -0.75 -3.51
N ASP A 251 -6.61 -1.34 -4.63
CA ASP A 251 -7.94 -1.95 -4.77
C ASP A 251 -8.14 -3.15 -3.85
N ALA A 252 -7.11 -3.98 -3.69
CA ALA A 252 -7.12 -5.09 -2.73
C ALA A 252 -7.22 -4.59 -1.28
N GLY A 253 -6.49 -3.54 -0.92
CA GLY A 253 -6.57 -2.90 0.38
C GLY A 253 -7.96 -2.33 0.65
N VAL A 254 -8.53 -1.61 -0.31
CA VAL A 254 -9.88 -1.05 -0.20
C VAL A 254 -10.94 -2.14 -0.04
N ALA A 255 -10.89 -3.21 -0.84
CA ALA A 255 -11.82 -4.34 -0.74
C ALA A 255 -11.68 -5.08 0.60
N CYS A 256 -10.45 -5.30 1.06
CA CYS A 256 -10.16 -5.91 2.35
C CYS A 256 -10.76 -5.09 3.50
N TRP A 257 -10.47 -3.79 3.57
CA TRP A 257 -11.00 -2.92 4.61
C TRP A 257 -12.51 -2.71 4.52
N HIS A 258 -13.07 -2.66 3.31
CA HIS A 258 -14.52 -2.63 3.11
C HIS A 258 -15.19 -3.86 3.74
N SER A 259 -14.74 -5.05 3.39
CA SER A 259 -15.26 -6.32 3.90
C SER A 259 -15.06 -6.46 5.41
N LYS A 260 -13.87 -6.10 5.90
CA LYS A 260 -13.51 -6.14 7.32
C LYS A 260 -14.47 -5.32 8.18
N TYR A 261 -14.75 -4.09 7.80
CA TYR A 261 -15.65 -3.21 8.55
C TYR A 261 -17.13 -3.43 8.26
N TYR A 262 -17.47 -4.03 7.13
CA TYR A 262 -18.83 -4.43 6.83
C TYR A 262 -19.28 -5.59 7.73
N TYR A 263 -18.49 -6.65 7.81
CA TYR A 263 -18.82 -7.81 8.63
C TYR A 263 -18.47 -7.62 10.10
N ASN A 264 -17.35 -6.95 10.37
CA ASN A 264 -16.81 -6.74 11.71
C ASN A 264 -16.79 -8.01 12.56
N PHE A 265 -16.40 -9.13 11.93
CA PHE A 265 -16.49 -10.46 12.52
C PHE A 265 -15.41 -10.70 13.56
N LEU A 266 -15.71 -11.49 14.58
CA LEU A 266 -14.80 -11.84 15.66
C LEU A 266 -13.57 -12.58 15.11
N ARG A 267 -12.38 -12.25 15.64
CA ARG A 267 -11.14 -12.92 15.24
C ARG A 267 -11.05 -14.33 15.84
N PRO A 268 -10.34 -15.27 15.17
CA PRO A 268 -10.11 -16.61 15.70
C PRO A 268 -9.54 -16.61 17.12
N GLU A 269 -8.56 -15.75 17.40
CA GLU A 269 -7.99 -15.58 18.73
C GLU A 269 -9.05 -15.31 19.81
N GLN A 270 -9.93 -14.38 19.55
CA GLN A 270 -10.99 -14.01 20.51
C GLN A 270 -12.00 -15.12 20.67
N TYR A 271 -12.34 -15.81 19.57
CA TYR A 271 -13.22 -16.96 19.59
C TYR A 271 -12.63 -18.11 20.42
N ILE A 272 -11.37 -18.45 20.17
CA ILE A 272 -10.65 -19.53 20.85
C ILE A 272 -10.58 -19.24 22.35
N LYS A 273 -10.10 -18.05 22.74
CA LYS A 273 -10.00 -17.66 24.16
C LYS A 273 -11.33 -17.63 24.88
N THR A 274 -12.41 -17.34 24.16
CA THR A 274 -13.74 -17.22 24.79
C THR A 274 -14.47 -18.56 24.87
N TYR A 275 -14.35 -19.43 23.86
CA TYR A 275 -15.23 -20.60 23.71
C TYR A 275 -14.49 -21.94 23.68
N ILE A 276 -13.16 -21.96 23.59
CA ILE A 276 -12.36 -23.18 23.52
C ILE A 276 -11.40 -23.27 24.69
N ASP A 277 -10.47 -22.32 24.78
CA ASP A 277 -9.42 -22.33 25.79
C ASP A 277 -9.04 -20.91 26.21
N PRO A 278 -9.43 -20.45 27.40
CA PRO A 278 -9.11 -19.10 27.87
C PRO A 278 -7.63 -18.87 28.15
N THR A 279 -6.82 -19.91 28.15
CA THR A 279 -5.37 -19.83 28.39
C THR A 279 -4.53 -19.77 27.14
N TRP A 280 -5.15 -19.94 25.97
CA TRP A 280 -4.52 -19.97 24.64
C TRP A 280 -3.83 -18.67 24.23
#